data_a21f8df0d5610545b8e0e69c24671522
#
_entry.id   a21f8df0d5610545b8e0e69c24671522
#
_cell.length_a   1.000
_cell.length_b   1.000
_cell.length_c   1.000
_cell.angle_alpha   90.00
_cell.angle_beta   90.00
_cell.angle_gamma   90.00
#
_symmetry.space_group_name_H-M   'P 1'
#
loop_
_entity.id
_entity.type
_entity.pdbx_description
1 polymer ?
#
loop_
_entity_poly.entity_id
_entity_poly.type
_entity_poly.pdbx_seq_one_letter_code
_entity_poly.pdbx_strand_id
1 'polypeptide(L)'
;LFRSWFNRGFLEIRRIDWETPAVVLEKLIEYESVHEIMGWPDLRRRLEDDRRCFGFFHPVMPYEPLIFVEVALTNEISSNVSDLIKQEVNKNKNSSYNTAIFYSINNCLKGLRGVSFGNLLIKQVVEQLERENSSIKTYSTLSPLPKFSSWLKTELANINFLGTESKDRIAALLEKPVADQLENSELKKDLLGLCAYYLLK
;
A
#
# COMPACT_ATOMS: atom_id res chain seq x y z
N LEU A 1 -18.15 -13.08 -20.88
CA LEU A 1 -19.09 -11.97 -20.63
C LEU A 1 -18.56 -11.03 -19.53
N PHE A 2 -18.23 -11.50 -18.33
CA PHE A 2 -17.75 -10.62 -17.25
C PHE A 2 -16.45 -9.86 -17.60
N ARG A 3 -15.47 -10.49 -18.24
CA ARG A 3 -14.24 -9.80 -18.69
C ARG A 3 -14.51 -8.70 -19.72
N SER A 4 -15.56 -8.80 -20.49
CA SER A 4 -15.96 -7.79 -21.47
C SER A 4 -16.56 -6.54 -20.78
N TRP A 5 -17.37 -6.72 -19.73
CA TRP A 5 -17.99 -5.62 -18.99
C TRP A 5 -16.95 -4.80 -18.18
N PHE A 6 -15.92 -5.47 -17.64
CA PHE A 6 -14.83 -4.81 -16.92
C PHE A 6 -13.61 -4.57 -17.81
N ASN A 7 -13.83 -4.35 -19.10
CA ASN A 7 -12.76 -3.90 -20.00
C ASN A 7 -12.25 -2.53 -19.54
N ARG A 8 -10.93 -2.36 -19.63
CA ARG A 8 -10.22 -1.14 -19.24
C ARG A 8 -10.83 0.14 -19.84
N GLY A 9 -11.39 0.06 -21.03
CA GLY A 9 -12.03 1.18 -21.72
C GLY A 9 -13.35 1.68 -21.10
N PHE A 10 -13.95 0.92 -20.19
CA PHE A 10 -15.18 1.32 -19.48
C PHE A 10 -14.92 1.81 -18.07
N LEU A 11 -13.68 1.71 -17.59
CA LEU A 11 -13.34 2.12 -16.22
C LEU A 11 -12.94 3.59 -16.19
N GLU A 12 -13.48 4.30 -15.23
CA GLU A 12 -13.17 5.69 -14.95
C GLU A 12 -12.27 5.75 -13.71
N ILE A 13 -11.12 6.41 -13.85
CA ILE A 13 -10.33 6.79 -12.69
C ILE A 13 -10.95 8.03 -12.06
N ARG A 14 -11.18 8.00 -10.76
CA ARG A 14 -11.68 9.14 -10.00
C ARG A 14 -10.80 9.36 -8.79
N ARG A 15 -10.50 10.63 -8.53
CA ARG A 15 -9.96 11.04 -7.24
C ARG A 15 -11.04 10.88 -6.18
N ILE A 16 -10.65 10.37 -5.04
CA ILE A 16 -11.49 10.26 -3.85
C ILE A 16 -10.92 11.24 -2.82
N ASP A 17 -11.74 12.17 -2.38
CA ASP A 17 -11.40 13.23 -1.43
C ASP A 17 -12.56 13.47 -0.48
N TRP A 18 -12.46 14.51 0.34
CA TRP A 18 -13.48 14.79 1.35
C TRP A 18 -14.81 15.30 0.78
N GLU A 19 -14.85 15.69 -0.50
CA GLU A 19 -16.08 16.10 -1.22
C GLU A 19 -16.78 14.90 -1.89
N THR A 20 -16.13 13.73 -1.89
CA THR A 20 -16.69 12.50 -2.42
C THR A 20 -17.93 12.07 -1.62
N PRO A 21 -18.99 11.56 -2.26
CA PRO A 21 -20.19 11.11 -1.56
C PRO A 21 -19.88 10.13 -0.42
N ALA A 22 -20.49 10.34 0.75
CA ALA A 22 -20.25 9.56 1.97
C ALA A 22 -20.37 8.05 1.75
N VAL A 23 -21.30 7.61 0.89
CA VAL A 23 -21.47 6.19 0.54
C VAL A 23 -20.21 5.57 -0.07
N VAL A 24 -19.39 6.34 -0.78
CA VAL A 24 -18.09 5.87 -1.30
C VAL A 24 -17.06 5.87 -0.19
N LEU A 25 -17.05 6.90 0.65
CA LEU A 25 -16.11 7.01 1.78
C LEU A 25 -16.32 5.89 2.80
N GLU A 26 -17.56 5.50 3.09
CA GLU A 26 -17.87 4.34 3.93
C GLU A 26 -17.31 3.05 3.36
N LYS A 27 -17.36 2.88 2.02
CA LYS A 27 -16.80 1.71 1.36
C LYS A 27 -15.28 1.65 1.42
N LEU A 28 -14.58 2.79 1.46
CA LEU A 28 -13.14 2.79 1.72
C LEU A 28 -12.84 2.23 3.10
N ILE A 29 -13.59 2.66 4.12
CA ILE A 29 -13.44 2.13 5.49
C ILE A 29 -13.69 0.62 5.52
N GLU A 30 -14.73 0.16 4.80
CA GLU A 30 -15.08 -1.27 4.76
C GLU A 30 -14.07 -2.13 4.01
N TYR A 31 -13.54 -1.61 2.88
CA TYR A 31 -12.71 -2.40 1.95
C TYR A 31 -11.22 -2.30 2.19
N GLU A 32 -10.77 -1.35 3.01
CA GLU A 32 -9.34 -1.23 3.34
C GLU A 32 -8.89 -2.43 4.18
N SER A 33 -8.16 -3.34 3.54
CA SER A 33 -7.72 -4.61 4.12
C SER A 33 -6.21 -4.70 4.33
N VAL A 34 -5.45 -3.73 3.83
CA VAL A 34 -3.99 -3.67 3.95
C VAL A 34 -3.60 -2.91 5.21
N HIS A 35 -4.22 -1.74 5.42
CA HIS A 35 -4.01 -0.88 6.58
C HIS A 35 -5.36 -0.36 7.06
N GLU A 36 -6.04 -1.14 7.88
CA GLU A 36 -7.40 -0.88 8.38
C GLU A 36 -7.62 0.59 8.74
N ILE A 37 -8.74 1.15 8.26
CA ILE A 37 -9.15 2.52 8.55
C ILE A 37 -9.99 2.52 9.83
N MET A 38 -9.48 3.15 10.89
CA MET A 38 -10.10 3.19 12.22
C MET A 38 -11.21 4.25 12.31
N GLY A 39 -12.08 4.30 11.31
CA GLY A 39 -13.23 5.20 11.27
C GLY A 39 -12.95 6.56 10.60
N TRP A 40 -13.90 7.47 10.73
CA TRP A 40 -13.91 8.76 10.02
C TRP A 40 -12.70 9.67 10.27
N PRO A 41 -12.16 9.80 11.51
CA PRO A 41 -10.98 10.63 11.73
C PRO A 41 -9.74 10.12 11.00
N ASP A 42 -9.53 8.79 10.97
CA ASP A 42 -8.42 8.17 10.24
C ASP A 42 -8.60 8.32 8.72
N LEU A 43 -9.81 8.03 8.21
CA LEU A 43 -10.11 8.29 6.79
C LEU A 43 -9.84 9.74 6.41
N ARG A 44 -10.24 10.69 7.25
CA ARG A 44 -10.00 12.12 7.00
C ARG A 44 -8.53 12.42 6.82
N ARG A 45 -7.68 11.84 7.70
CA ARG A 45 -6.22 11.98 7.62
C ARG A 45 -5.67 11.46 6.28
N ARG A 46 -6.22 10.36 5.77
CA ARG A 46 -5.80 9.75 4.50
C ARG A 46 -6.26 10.52 3.25
N LEU A 47 -7.11 11.52 3.42
CA LEU A 47 -7.62 12.36 2.33
C LEU A 47 -7.14 13.82 2.42
N GLU A 48 -6.19 14.12 3.31
CA GLU A 48 -5.62 15.47 3.47
C GLU A 48 -4.69 15.87 2.31
N ASP A 49 -4.19 17.12 2.33
CA ASP A 49 -3.44 17.73 1.23
C ASP A 49 -2.15 17.00 0.84
N ASP A 50 -1.54 16.30 1.78
CA ASP A 50 -0.35 15.48 1.57
C ASP A 50 -0.67 14.00 1.24
N ARG A 51 -1.94 13.73 0.98
CA ARG A 51 -2.46 12.39 0.62
C ARG A 51 -3.27 12.45 -0.67
N ARG A 52 -3.32 11.32 -1.34
CA ARG A 52 -4.17 11.12 -2.51
C ARG A 52 -4.81 9.76 -2.42
N CYS A 53 -6.08 9.71 -2.75
CA CYS A 53 -6.79 8.46 -2.96
C CYS A 53 -7.41 8.46 -4.35
N PHE A 54 -7.25 7.37 -5.08
CA PHE A 54 -7.86 7.20 -6.40
C PHE A 54 -8.49 5.81 -6.50
N GLY A 55 -9.60 5.73 -7.23
CA GLY A 55 -10.25 4.45 -7.50
C GLY A 55 -10.70 4.32 -8.93
N PHE A 56 -10.84 3.07 -9.39
CA PHE A 56 -11.58 2.77 -10.60
C PHE A 56 -13.04 2.52 -10.27
N PHE A 57 -13.89 3.16 -11.06
CA PHE A 57 -15.34 3.01 -11.02
C PHE A 57 -15.85 2.56 -12.38
N HIS A 58 -17.00 1.89 -12.37
CA HIS A 58 -17.73 1.58 -13.58
C HIS A 58 -18.95 2.51 -13.68
N PRO A 59 -19.27 3.11 -14.84
CA PRO A 59 -20.42 4.03 -14.98
C PRO A 59 -21.75 3.47 -14.50
N VAL A 60 -21.95 2.15 -14.62
CA VAL A 60 -23.18 1.47 -14.13
C VAL A 60 -23.20 1.32 -12.60
N MET A 61 -22.05 1.44 -11.95
CA MET A 61 -21.90 1.35 -10.50
C MET A 61 -21.10 2.57 -9.97
N PRO A 62 -21.65 3.78 -10.09
CA PRO A 62 -20.89 5.02 -9.88
C PRO A 62 -20.42 5.24 -8.42
N TYR A 63 -21.02 4.54 -7.48
CA TYR A 63 -20.71 4.62 -6.03
C TYR A 63 -20.00 3.38 -5.49
N GLU A 64 -19.60 2.47 -6.38
CA GLU A 64 -18.90 1.24 -6.01
C GLU A 64 -17.47 1.27 -6.56
N PRO A 65 -16.42 1.49 -5.74
CA PRO A 65 -15.06 1.35 -6.19
C PRO A 65 -14.75 -0.11 -6.50
N LEU A 66 -14.15 -0.37 -7.65
CA LEU A 66 -13.70 -1.71 -8.04
C LEU A 66 -12.35 -2.04 -7.40
N ILE A 67 -11.50 -1.05 -7.36
CA ILE A 67 -10.17 -1.03 -6.75
C ILE A 67 -9.87 0.41 -6.37
N PHE A 68 -9.18 0.61 -5.27
CA PHE A 68 -8.63 1.92 -4.92
C PHE A 68 -7.18 1.83 -4.44
N VAL A 69 -6.50 2.96 -4.48
CA VAL A 69 -5.12 3.12 -4.07
C VAL A 69 -4.97 4.37 -3.19
N GLU A 70 -4.20 4.24 -2.13
CA GLU A 70 -3.81 5.35 -1.26
C GLU A 70 -2.34 5.71 -1.50
N VAL A 71 -2.08 7.01 -1.60
CA VAL A 71 -0.77 7.57 -1.92
C VAL A 71 -0.41 8.65 -0.89
N ALA A 72 0.80 8.58 -0.36
CA ALA A 72 1.39 9.64 0.44
C ALA A 72 2.35 10.48 -0.41
N LEU A 73 2.28 11.80 -0.29
CA LEU A 73 3.21 12.74 -0.90
C LEU A 73 4.27 13.13 0.13
N THR A 74 5.53 12.87 -0.20
CA THR A 74 6.66 13.04 0.72
C THR A 74 7.85 13.68 0.00
N ASN A 75 8.94 13.95 0.73
CA ASN A 75 10.20 14.44 0.15
C ASN A 75 11.26 13.34 0.01
N GLU A 76 10.98 12.14 0.56
CA GLU A 76 11.88 10.99 0.50
C GLU A 76 11.09 9.69 0.51
N ILE A 77 11.73 8.59 0.13
CA ILE A 77 11.13 7.26 0.19
C ILE A 77 11.05 6.82 1.66
N SER A 78 9.84 6.56 2.15
CA SER A 78 9.63 6.00 3.49
C SER A 78 9.84 4.49 3.48
N SER A 79 10.46 3.98 4.52
CA SER A 79 10.59 2.55 4.80
C SER A 79 9.55 2.02 5.80
N ASN A 80 8.70 2.89 6.34
CA ASN A 80 7.74 2.54 7.38
C ASN A 80 6.34 3.12 7.05
N VAL A 81 5.37 2.23 6.91
CA VAL A 81 3.99 2.64 6.62
C VAL A 81 3.33 3.36 7.80
N SER A 82 3.71 3.03 9.04
CA SER A 82 3.13 3.66 10.23
C SER A 82 3.38 5.16 10.26
N ASP A 83 4.56 5.60 9.79
CA ASP A 83 4.90 7.02 9.70
C ASP A 83 4.04 7.73 8.65
N LEU A 84 3.74 7.05 7.53
CA LEU A 84 2.87 7.59 6.49
C LEU A 84 1.42 7.74 6.97
N ILE A 85 0.90 6.78 7.73
CA ILE A 85 -0.50 6.80 8.20
C ILE A 85 -0.69 7.78 9.36
N LYS A 86 0.23 7.78 10.35
CA LYS A 86 0.12 8.56 11.59
C LYS A 86 0.66 9.97 11.50
N GLN A 87 1.46 10.29 10.48
CA GLN A 87 2.11 11.58 10.38
C GLN A 87 1.07 12.71 10.37
N GLU A 88 1.17 13.62 11.33
CA GLU A 88 0.36 14.82 11.35
C GLU A 88 0.62 15.66 10.09
N VAL A 89 -0.40 16.38 9.66
CA VAL A 89 -0.28 17.27 8.50
C VAL A 89 0.90 18.21 8.72
N ASN A 90 1.85 18.16 7.83
CA ASN A 90 2.87 19.19 7.77
C ASN A 90 2.18 20.49 7.32
N LYS A 91 1.78 21.34 8.29
CA LYS A 91 0.99 22.56 8.09
C LYS A 91 1.72 23.63 7.23
N ASN A 92 2.93 23.35 6.80
CA ASN A 92 3.64 24.18 5.84
C ASN A 92 3.03 23.97 4.45
N LYS A 93 1.99 24.72 4.13
CA LYS A 93 1.28 24.75 2.82
C LYS A 93 2.18 24.98 1.60
N ASN A 94 3.48 25.21 1.79
CA ASN A 94 4.48 25.43 0.74
C ASN A 94 5.43 24.26 0.52
N SER A 95 5.15 23.08 1.06
CA SER A 95 6.02 21.93 0.86
C SER A 95 5.84 21.40 -0.57
N SER A 96 6.83 21.62 -1.41
CA SER A 96 6.90 20.94 -2.72
C SER A 96 7.32 19.49 -2.49
N TYR A 97 6.36 18.57 -2.51
CA TYR A 97 6.64 17.14 -2.48
C TYR A 97 7.31 16.68 -3.77
N ASN A 98 8.30 15.83 -3.66
CA ASN A 98 9.03 15.27 -4.81
C ASN A 98 8.83 13.76 -4.98
N THR A 99 8.20 13.10 -4.02
CA THR A 99 8.01 11.65 -3.96
C THR A 99 6.55 11.30 -3.72
N ALA A 100 6.04 10.31 -4.43
CA ALA A 100 4.73 9.72 -4.22
C ALA A 100 4.89 8.24 -3.83
N ILE A 101 4.37 7.86 -2.67
CA ILE A 101 4.45 6.50 -2.11
C ILE A 101 3.07 5.87 -2.12
N PHE A 102 2.89 4.84 -2.92
CA PHE A 102 1.69 4.01 -2.98
C PHE A 102 1.77 2.99 -1.83
N TYR A 103 1.03 3.22 -0.76
CA TYR A 103 1.14 2.39 0.45
C TYR A 103 -0.03 1.44 0.67
N SER A 104 -1.16 1.65 0.00
CA SER A 104 -2.28 0.70 0.02
C SER A 104 -2.92 0.55 -1.35
N ILE A 105 -3.24 -0.69 -1.73
CA ILE A 105 -3.98 -1.03 -2.96
C ILE A 105 -4.99 -2.11 -2.61
N ASN A 106 -6.29 -1.80 -2.74
CA ASN A 106 -7.37 -2.68 -2.35
C ASN A 106 -8.29 -3.04 -3.51
N ASN A 107 -8.45 -4.33 -3.77
CA ASN A 107 -9.52 -4.85 -4.62
C ASN A 107 -10.80 -4.96 -3.79
N CYS A 108 -11.83 -4.17 -4.14
CA CYS A 108 -13.07 -4.08 -3.37
C CYS A 108 -13.99 -5.29 -3.62
N LEU A 109 -14.03 -5.79 -4.84
CA LEU A 109 -14.96 -6.83 -5.23
C LEU A 109 -14.29 -8.21 -5.31
N LYS A 110 -14.75 -9.16 -4.49
CA LYS A 110 -14.25 -10.55 -4.48
C LYS A 110 -14.34 -11.24 -5.84
N GLY A 111 -15.38 -10.92 -6.64
CA GLY A 111 -15.59 -11.48 -7.98
C GLY A 111 -14.56 -11.03 -9.02
N LEU A 112 -13.80 -9.97 -8.75
CA LEU A 112 -12.74 -9.45 -9.63
C LEU A 112 -11.33 -9.92 -9.23
N ARG A 113 -11.22 -10.86 -8.30
CA ARG A 113 -9.92 -11.44 -7.92
C ARG A 113 -9.25 -12.08 -9.13
N GLY A 114 -7.97 -11.79 -9.32
CA GLY A 114 -7.18 -12.26 -10.47
C GLY A 114 -7.30 -11.37 -11.71
N VAL A 115 -8.12 -10.32 -11.70
CA VAL A 115 -8.08 -9.26 -12.71
C VAL A 115 -7.03 -8.24 -12.31
N SER A 116 -6.02 -8.04 -13.17
CA SER A 116 -4.86 -7.17 -12.87
C SER A 116 -5.19 -5.69 -13.09
N PHE A 117 -6.06 -5.12 -12.23
CA PHE A 117 -6.37 -3.69 -12.25
C PHE A 117 -5.31 -2.83 -11.55
N GLY A 118 -4.64 -3.37 -10.52
CA GLY A 118 -3.72 -2.62 -9.69
C GLY A 118 -2.60 -1.94 -10.49
N ASN A 119 -1.98 -2.68 -11.38
CA ASN A 119 -0.90 -2.17 -12.24
C ASN A 119 -1.38 -1.06 -13.18
N LEU A 120 -2.60 -1.18 -13.71
CA LEU A 120 -3.20 -0.15 -14.55
C LEU A 120 -3.53 1.09 -13.73
N LEU A 121 -4.12 0.92 -12.55
CA LEU A 121 -4.48 2.02 -11.65
C LEU A 121 -3.23 2.81 -11.25
N ILE A 122 -2.15 2.14 -10.82
CA ILE A 122 -0.89 2.80 -10.48
C ILE A 122 -0.38 3.66 -11.63
N LYS A 123 -0.33 3.12 -12.86
CA LYS A 123 0.15 3.86 -14.03
C LYS A 123 -0.70 5.10 -14.31
N GLN A 124 -2.01 4.99 -14.27
CA GLN A 124 -2.89 6.13 -14.50
C GLN A 124 -2.81 7.16 -13.36
N VAL A 125 -2.62 6.71 -12.12
CA VAL A 125 -2.41 7.61 -10.98
C VAL A 125 -1.08 8.36 -11.12
N VAL A 126 0.00 7.69 -11.55
CA VAL A 126 1.28 8.35 -11.85
C VAL A 126 1.08 9.47 -12.88
N GLU A 127 0.43 9.18 -14.01
CA GLU A 127 0.14 10.19 -15.04
C GLU A 127 -0.71 11.36 -14.49
N GLN A 128 -1.66 11.07 -13.59
CA GLN A 128 -2.49 12.09 -12.95
C GLN A 128 -1.65 12.97 -12.00
N LEU A 129 -0.82 12.36 -11.17
CA LEU A 129 0.06 13.06 -10.24
C LEU A 129 1.12 13.91 -10.95
N GLU A 130 1.67 13.46 -12.06
CA GLU A 130 2.60 14.24 -12.90
C GLU A 130 1.96 15.51 -13.46
N ARG A 131 0.68 15.43 -13.85
CA ARG A 131 -0.10 16.59 -14.32
C ARG A 131 -0.46 17.53 -13.18
N GLU A 132 -0.79 16.98 -11.99
CA GLU A 132 -1.17 17.76 -10.80
C GLU A 132 0.03 18.49 -10.19
N ASN A 133 1.17 17.83 -10.11
CA ASN A 133 2.39 18.36 -9.49
C ASN A 133 3.66 17.87 -10.20
N SER A 134 4.19 18.73 -11.06
CA SER A 134 5.42 18.46 -11.83
C SER A 134 6.69 18.32 -10.97
N SER A 135 6.63 18.64 -9.67
CA SER A 135 7.75 18.45 -8.73
C SER A 135 7.94 17.00 -8.34
N ILE A 136 6.90 16.13 -8.46
CA ILE A 136 7.00 14.72 -8.13
C ILE A 136 7.83 14.03 -9.20
N LYS A 137 8.96 13.46 -8.80
CA LYS A 137 9.91 12.75 -9.69
C LYS A 137 10.15 11.31 -9.29
N THR A 138 9.85 10.98 -8.03
CA THR A 138 10.06 9.64 -7.48
C THR A 138 8.73 8.99 -7.17
N TYR A 139 8.55 7.78 -7.67
CA TYR A 139 7.36 6.95 -7.41
C TYR A 139 7.81 5.64 -6.80
N SER A 140 7.22 5.27 -5.67
CA SER A 140 7.55 4.05 -4.96
C SER A 140 6.29 3.34 -4.48
N THR A 141 6.34 2.03 -4.34
CA THR A 141 5.32 1.25 -3.64
C THR A 141 5.87 0.78 -2.30
N LEU A 142 5.05 0.83 -1.28
CA LEU A 142 5.31 0.24 0.03
C LEU A 142 4.24 -0.81 0.29
N SER A 143 4.55 -2.05 -0.03
CA SER A 143 3.59 -3.15 -0.01
C SER A 143 4.00 -4.22 1.00
N PRO A 144 3.05 -4.82 1.75
CA PRO A 144 3.36 -5.96 2.58
C PRO A 144 3.81 -7.16 1.72
N LEU A 145 4.62 -8.03 2.28
CA LEU A 145 4.97 -9.31 1.68
C LEU A 145 3.94 -10.37 2.14
N PRO A 146 2.92 -10.68 1.32
CA PRO A 146 1.88 -11.62 1.74
C PRO A 146 2.47 -13.00 1.96
N LYS A 147 2.04 -13.66 3.03
CA LYS A 147 2.46 -15.02 3.41
C LYS A 147 3.96 -15.19 3.74
N PHE A 148 4.76 -14.13 3.73
CA PHE A 148 6.19 -14.20 4.06
C PHE A 148 6.43 -14.81 5.45
N SER A 149 5.73 -14.36 6.47
CA SER A 149 5.84 -14.90 7.82
C SER A 149 5.46 -16.40 7.90
N SER A 150 4.41 -16.82 7.20
CA SER A 150 4.00 -18.21 7.15
C SER A 150 5.03 -19.08 6.40
N TRP A 151 5.54 -18.57 5.29
CA TRP A 151 6.60 -19.22 4.53
C TRP A 151 7.88 -19.34 5.37
N LEU A 152 8.27 -18.28 6.06
CA LEU A 152 9.46 -18.28 6.88
C LEU A 152 9.40 -19.29 8.03
N LYS A 153 8.22 -19.44 8.66
CA LYS A 153 8.00 -20.48 9.70
C LYS A 153 8.22 -21.90 9.20
N THR A 154 7.89 -22.19 7.95
CA THR A 154 8.05 -23.53 7.37
C THR A 154 9.43 -23.77 6.78
N GLU A 155 10.04 -22.76 6.19
CA GLU A 155 11.26 -22.91 5.39
C GLU A 155 12.55 -22.52 6.14
N LEU A 156 12.46 -21.85 7.29
CA LEU A 156 13.63 -21.31 7.99
C LEU A 156 14.73 -22.35 8.23
N ALA A 157 14.34 -23.57 8.60
CA ALA A 157 15.28 -24.68 8.82
C ALA A 157 16.05 -25.07 7.54
N ASN A 158 15.40 -24.98 6.38
CA ASN A 158 15.93 -25.41 5.08
C ASN A 158 16.80 -24.36 4.39
N ILE A 159 16.90 -23.16 4.96
CA ILE A 159 17.66 -22.05 4.37
C ILE A 159 19.16 -22.23 4.70
N ASN A 160 19.98 -22.47 3.68
CA ASN A 160 21.39 -22.84 3.85
C ASN A 160 22.35 -21.64 3.99
N PHE A 161 21.96 -20.43 3.61
CA PHE A 161 22.82 -19.24 3.69
C PHE A 161 22.80 -18.54 5.06
N LEU A 162 21.94 -18.96 5.99
CA LEU A 162 21.86 -18.44 7.36
C LEU A 162 22.55 -19.38 8.34
N GLY A 163 23.35 -18.80 9.25
CA GLY A 163 23.91 -19.52 10.38
C GLY A 163 22.86 -19.91 11.43
N THR A 164 23.18 -20.89 12.27
CA THR A 164 22.28 -21.40 13.32
C THR A 164 21.83 -20.29 14.25
N GLU A 165 22.72 -19.44 14.71
CA GLU A 165 22.41 -18.33 15.61
C GLU A 165 21.41 -17.32 15.01
N SER A 166 21.55 -17.01 13.70
CA SER A 166 20.59 -16.17 12.97
C SER A 166 19.21 -16.83 12.87
N LYS A 167 19.19 -18.15 12.61
CA LYS A 167 17.92 -18.90 12.55
C LYS A 167 17.20 -18.89 13.90
N ASP A 168 17.92 -19.09 15.00
CA ASP A 168 17.36 -19.09 16.35
C ASP A 168 16.78 -17.71 16.72
N ARG A 169 17.48 -16.63 16.38
CA ARG A 169 16.99 -15.26 16.58
C ARG A 169 15.73 -14.98 15.77
N ILE A 170 15.70 -15.41 14.52
CA ILE A 170 14.51 -15.24 13.65
C ILE A 170 13.34 -16.09 14.14
N ALA A 171 13.58 -17.31 14.57
CA ALA A 171 12.53 -18.16 15.14
C ALA A 171 11.91 -17.53 16.39
N ALA A 172 12.72 -16.99 17.30
CA ALA A 172 12.24 -16.26 18.48
C ALA A 172 11.38 -15.03 18.11
N LEU A 173 11.79 -14.27 17.09
CA LEU A 173 11.03 -13.12 16.59
C LEU A 173 9.68 -13.53 16.00
N LEU A 174 9.58 -14.69 15.34
CA LEU A 174 8.34 -15.21 14.78
C LEU A 174 7.33 -15.66 15.84
N GLU A 175 7.82 -16.06 17.02
CA GLU A 175 6.96 -16.43 18.15
C GLU A 175 6.46 -15.21 18.94
N LYS A 176 7.35 -14.25 19.16
CA LYS A 176 7.05 -13.00 19.90
C LYS A 176 7.62 -11.80 19.15
N PRO A 177 6.85 -11.17 18.25
CA PRO A 177 7.30 -9.98 17.54
C PRO A 177 7.55 -8.83 18.53
N VAL A 178 8.78 -8.43 18.68
CA VAL A 178 9.17 -7.27 19.51
C VAL A 178 9.79 -6.23 18.57
N ALA A 179 9.16 -5.06 18.50
CA ALA A 179 9.58 -3.98 17.59
C ALA A 179 11.05 -3.58 17.82
N ASP A 180 11.48 -3.53 19.06
CA ASP A 180 12.86 -3.13 19.46
C ASP A 180 13.95 -4.11 18.99
N GLN A 181 13.60 -5.37 18.69
CA GLN A 181 14.56 -6.34 18.16
C GLN A 181 14.99 -6.06 16.72
N LEU A 182 14.18 -5.29 15.97
CA LEU A 182 14.48 -4.90 14.59
C LEU A 182 15.55 -3.79 14.50
N GLU A 183 15.95 -3.17 15.61
CA GLU A 183 17.08 -2.25 15.67
C GLU A 183 18.43 -2.96 15.56
N ASN A 184 18.48 -4.28 15.79
CA ASN A 184 19.69 -5.07 15.60
C ASN A 184 20.06 -5.12 14.11
N SER A 185 21.20 -4.53 13.75
CA SER A 185 21.65 -4.38 12.36
C SER A 185 21.89 -5.71 11.65
N GLU A 186 22.35 -6.76 12.34
CA GLU A 186 22.55 -8.10 11.78
C GLU A 186 21.21 -8.78 11.50
N LEU A 187 20.30 -8.79 12.47
CA LEU A 187 18.96 -9.36 12.29
C LEU A 187 18.20 -8.69 11.15
N LYS A 188 18.31 -7.36 11.05
CA LYS A 188 17.72 -6.60 9.94
C LYS A 188 18.31 -7.01 8.60
N LYS A 189 19.63 -7.21 8.52
CA LYS A 189 20.31 -7.67 7.29
C LYS A 189 19.86 -9.07 6.89
N ASP A 190 19.78 -10.00 7.85
CA ASP A 190 19.31 -11.36 7.62
C ASP A 190 17.86 -11.39 7.12
N LEU A 191 16.96 -10.59 7.74
CA LEU A 191 15.57 -10.47 7.32
C LEU A 191 15.44 -9.87 5.92
N LEU A 192 16.22 -8.85 5.57
CA LEU A 192 16.24 -8.28 4.22
C LEU A 192 16.73 -9.31 3.19
N GLY A 193 17.76 -10.09 3.52
CA GLY A 193 18.22 -11.20 2.68
C GLY A 193 17.14 -12.26 2.45
N LEU A 194 16.37 -12.59 3.49
CA LEU A 194 15.24 -13.51 3.41
C LEU A 194 14.08 -12.96 2.59
N CYS A 195 13.77 -11.68 2.73
CA CYS A 195 12.77 -11.00 1.89
C CYS A 195 13.16 -11.06 0.41
N ALA A 196 14.43 -10.73 0.09
CA ALA A 196 14.94 -10.81 -1.27
C ALA A 196 14.86 -12.25 -1.82
N TYR A 197 15.28 -13.23 -1.05
CA TYR A 197 15.20 -14.64 -1.43
C TYR A 197 13.75 -15.08 -1.69
N TYR A 198 12.80 -14.67 -0.83
CA TYR A 198 11.37 -14.98 -0.99
C TYR A 198 10.78 -14.38 -2.26
N LEU A 199 11.18 -13.17 -2.62
CA LEU A 199 10.68 -12.48 -3.82
C LEU A 199 11.26 -13.02 -5.13
N LEU A 200 12.46 -13.63 -5.07
CA LEU A 200 13.16 -14.15 -6.26
C LEU A 200 12.87 -15.64 -6.52
N LYS A 201 12.22 -16.33 -5.59
CA LYS A 201 11.82 -17.73 -5.71
C LYS A 201 10.48 -17.88 -6.45
#